data_80347fe1939f923dde35bdb095261e3a
#
_entry.id   80347fe1939f923dde35bdb095261e3a
#
_cell.length_a   1.000
_cell.length_b   1.000
_cell.length_c   1.000
_cell.angle_alpha   90.00
_cell.angle_beta   90.00
_cell.angle_gamma   90.00
#
_symmetry.space_group_name_H-M   'P 1'
#
loop_
_entity.id
_entity.type
_entity.pdbx_description
1 polymer ?
#
loop_
_entity_poly.entity_id
_entity_poly.type
_entity_poly.pdbx_seq_one_letter_code
_entity_poly.pdbx_strand_id
1 'polypeptide(L)'
;MAKSLFIPLREEGLTTMRIRYDFKTGAVRLYAAKEWEPDFDFTTYNHSWCIDGIFTEDAKYFNTKETWELFEKYGQKEYLEEVLDLLRAGKHFGIDIYYYAKYDIRYMMNEHSRKLGLLNKSHAIMAGGIRRHSYDEPEIDVIIDGLNLGRGMSFKNIAGHLPFGGCKATVTMDPLDLDNMEIMGFIAFALDSCRDMTGPDMNFPTEMSDVMSGKGYSLNFTGGPHTKTGETGKPTAYGVYLSLLEAINFKEGVRSVKGKTAALMGLGAVGWYMGEHLLEGGVSKLTIADINPEAVKRFIDAHPGYEIDSCPVSEVLFQNVDILSPCAIGGIFTDESIAKLNCKYIYGSSNNGLKASSQEEEIRLAKLIADRGILYTVEWWHNTAGVICGAEEYLYDGDAESLNKKVEAIMPANAQQALNEAAKLGITPTEYVYRFCEDLLYQ
;
A
#
# COMPACT_ATOMS: atom_id res chain seq x y z
N MET A 1 12.04 -29.79 -7.93
CA MET A 1 12.78 -28.67 -8.54
C MET A 1 12.35 -27.39 -7.83
N ALA A 2 13.22 -26.39 -7.74
CA ALA A 2 12.81 -25.08 -7.24
C ALA A 2 11.71 -24.51 -8.18
N LYS A 3 10.69 -23.86 -7.61
CA LYS A 3 9.63 -23.20 -8.33
C LYS A 3 9.98 -21.71 -8.46
N SER A 4 10.04 -21.17 -9.69
CA SER A 4 10.26 -19.74 -9.92
C SER A 4 9.91 -19.32 -11.34
N LEU A 5 9.30 -18.14 -11.49
CA LEU A 5 9.07 -17.49 -12.79
C LEU A 5 10.39 -17.07 -13.44
N PHE A 6 11.46 -16.87 -12.67
CA PHE A 6 12.75 -16.41 -13.14
C PHE A 6 13.66 -17.51 -13.70
N ILE A 7 13.37 -18.81 -13.45
CA ILE A 7 14.15 -19.92 -14.00
C ILE A 7 14.16 -19.90 -15.54
N PRO A 8 13.02 -19.88 -16.24
CA PRO A 8 13.03 -19.81 -17.70
C PRO A 8 13.70 -18.54 -18.25
N LEU A 9 13.52 -17.40 -17.55
CA LEU A 9 14.12 -16.14 -17.96
C LEU A 9 15.65 -16.24 -17.91
N ARG A 10 16.19 -16.70 -16.78
CA ARG A 10 17.64 -16.85 -16.59
C ARG A 10 18.26 -17.83 -17.59
N GLU A 11 17.65 -18.99 -17.76
CA GLU A 11 18.20 -20.05 -18.62
C GLU A 11 18.19 -19.69 -20.12
N GLU A 12 17.29 -18.81 -20.55
CA GLU A 12 17.19 -18.33 -21.94
C GLU A 12 17.76 -16.92 -22.15
N GLY A 13 18.35 -16.32 -21.11
CA GLY A 13 18.87 -14.94 -21.17
C GLY A 13 17.77 -13.90 -21.45
N LEU A 14 16.55 -14.15 -20.95
CA LEU A 14 15.44 -13.22 -21.09
C LEU A 14 15.46 -12.18 -19.97
N THR A 15 14.94 -11.01 -20.26
CA THR A 15 15.00 -9.85 -19.38
C THR A 15 13.62 -9.39 -18.91
N THR A 16 12.57 -9.77 -19.63
CA THR A 16 11.22 -9.30 -19.38
C THR A 16 10.21 -10.44 -19.52
N MET A 17 9.19 -10.43 -18.66
CA MET A 17 7.99 -11.23 -18.84
C MET A 17 6.76 -10.40 -18.46
N ARG A 18 5.64 -10.63 -19.13
CA ARG A 18 4.34 -10.03 -18.81
C ARG A 18 3.27 -11.10 -18.74
N ILE A 19 2.56 -11.13 -17.64
CA ILE A 19 1.40 -11.98 -17.40
C ILE A 19 0.18 -11.07 -17.40
N ARG A 20 -0.81 -11.36 -18.23
CA ARG A 20 -2.05 -10.58 -18.33
C ARG A 20 -3.26 -11.49 -18.18
N TYR A 21 -4.22 -11.04 -17.40
CA TYR A 21 -5.49 -11.71 -17.22
C TYR A 21 -6.64 -10.71 -17.40
N ASP A 22 -7.62 -11.09 -18.18
CA ASP A 22 -8.87 -10.35 -18.35
C ASP A 22 -9.99 -11.10 -17.61
N PHE A 23 -10.38 -10.60 -16.46
CA PHE A 23 -11.39 -11.22 -15.60
C PHE A 23 -12.80 -11.24 -16.24
N LYS A 24 -13.09 -10.37 -17.23
CA LYS A 24 -14.38 -10.36 -17.95
C LYS A 24 -14.49 -11.47 -18.97
N THR A 25 -13.41 -11.79 -19.65
CA THR A 25 -13.38 -12.81 -20.71
C THR A 25 -12.72 -14.11 -20.29
N GLY A 26 -11.99 -14.12 -19.17
CA GLY A 26 -11.15 -15.24 -18.75
C GLY A 26 -9.87 -15.41 -19.56
N ALA A 27 -9.57 -14.48 -20.47
CA ALA A 27 -8.43 -14.60 -21.38
C ALA A 27 -7.10 -14.39 -20.63
N VAL A 28 -6.13 -15.26 -20.91
CA VAL A 28 -4.74 -15.16 -20.46
C VAL A 28 -3.86 -14.82 -21.64
N ARG A 29 -2.95 -13.86 -21.45
CA ARG A 29 -1.90 -13.52 -22.39
C ARG A 29 -0.57 -13.53 -21.67
N LEU A 30 0.39 -14.22 -22.27
CA LEU A 30 1.76 -14.31 -21.79
C LEU A 30 2.69 -13.71 -22.83
N TYR A 31 3.74 -13.11 -22.33
CA TYR A 31 4.80 -12.54 -23.13
C TYR A 31 6.11 -12.73 -22.38
N ALA A 32 7.15 -13.21 -23.04
CA ALA A 32 8.50 -13.25 -22.50
C ALA A 32 9.47 -12.75 -23.57
N ALA A 33 10.52 -12.05 -23.15
CA ALA A 33 11.44 -11.44 -24.11
C ALA A 33 12.86 -11.25 -23.56
N LYS A 34 13.82 -11.25 -24.49
CA LYS A 34 15.09 -10.55 -24.33
C LYS A 34 14.93 -9.18 -24.98
N GLU A 35 14.78 -8.13 -24.18
CA GLU A 35 14.60 -6.75 -24.68
C GLU A 35 15.90 -5.94 -24.60
N TRP A 36 16.79 -6.27 -23.66
CA TRP A 36 18.13 -5.69 -23.53
C TRP A 36 19.17 -6.77 -23.24
N GLU A 37 20.46 -6.43 -23.27
CA GLU A 37 21.50 -7.38 -22.88
C GLU A 37 21.44 -7.64 -21.37
N PRO A 38 21.51 -8.91 -20.90
CA PRO A 38 21.36 -9.27 -19.48
C PRO A 38 22.35 -8.57 -18.53
N ASP A 39 23.47 -8.10 -19.06
CA ASP A 39 24.53 -7.36 -18.37
C ASP A 39 24.57 -5.87 -18.74
N PHE A 40 23.50 -5.33 -19.32
CA PHE A 40 23.41 -3.91 -19.69
C PHE A 40 23.69 -3.02 -18.49
N ASP A 41 24.51 -1.98 -18.69
CA ASP A 41 24.87 -1.01 -17.64
C ASP A 41 23.82 0.10 -17.51
N PHE A 42 23.01 0.04 -16.44
CA PHE A 42 21.99 1.05 -16.13
C PHE A 42 22.52 2.28 -15.39
N THR A 43 23.84 2.40 -15.16
CA THR A 43 24.42 3.53 -14.39
C THR A 43 24.03 4.90 -14.93
N THR A 44 23.86 5.01 -16.25
CA THR A 44 23.55 6.29 -16.91
C THR A 44 22.05 6.48 -17.19
N TYR A 45 21.20 5.51 -16.80
CA TYR A 45 19.77 5.64 -16.99
C TYR A 45 19.21 6.88 -16.26
N ASN A 46 18.32 7.59 -16.92
CA ASN A 46 17.52 8.65 -16.34
C ASN A 46 16.23 8.82 -17.16
N HIS A 47 15.20 9.46 -16.57
CA HIS A 47 13.87 9.58 -17.17
C HIS A 47 13.82 10.31 -18.52
N SER A 48 14.86 11.03 -18.88
CA SER A 48 14.97 11.72 -20.18
C SER A 48 15.63 10.85 -21.26
N TRP A 49 16.09 9.65 -20.90
CA TRP A 49 16.68 8.73 -21.86
C TRP A 49 15.65 8.25 -22.87
N CYS A 50 16.08 8.17 -24.13
CA CYS A 50 15.32 7.43 -25.13
C CYS A 50 15.44 5.94 -24.81
N ILE A 51 14.32 5.31 -24.51
CA ILE A 51 14.25 3.89 -24.16
C ILE A 51 14.81 3.01 -25.28
N ASP A 52 14.75 3.47 -26.53
CA ASP A 52 15.29 2.77 -27.69
C ASP A 52 16.81 2.48 -27.60
N GLY A 53 17.55 3.29 -26.82
CA GLY A 53 18.98 3.05 -26.58
C GLY A 53 19.28 1.88 -25.64
N ILE A 54 18.28 1.31 -24.99
CA ILE A 54 18.40 0.16 -24.09
C ILE A 54 18.13 -1.15 -24.85
N PHE A 55 17.24 -1.12 -25.85
CA PHE A 55 16.88 -2.32 -26.59
C PHE A 55 18.02 -2.87 -27.43
N THR A 56 18.19 -4.21 -27.37
CA THR A 56 19.19 -4.92 -28.15
C THR A 56 18.71 -5.22 -29.58
N GLU A 57 19.64 -5.24 -30.54
CA GLU A 57 19.36 -5.75 -31.90
C GLU A 57 19.06 -7.26 -31.92
N ASP A 58 19.57 -8.02 -30.94
CA ASP A 58 19.34 -9.46 -30.76
C ASP A 58 18.07 -9.78 -29.95
N ALA A 59 17.08 -8.92 -30.01
CA ALA A 59 15.82 -9.11 -29.28
C ALA A 59 15.12 -10.43 -29.66
N LYS A 60 14.63 -11.12 -28.64
CA LYS A 60 13.82 -12.35 -28.81
C LYS A 60 12.48 -12.15 -28.15
N TYR A 61 11.43 -12.59 -28.80
CA TYR A 61 10.07 -12.43 -28.33
C TYR A 61 9.32 -13.77 -28.39
N PHE A 62 8.66 -14.11 -27.30
CA PHE A 62 7.82 -15.29 -27.13
C PHE A 62 6.37 -14.87 -26.93
N ASN A 63 5.47 -15.31 -27.78
CA ASN A 63 4.04 -15.13 -27.63
C ASN A 63 3.47 -16.06 -26.54
N THR A 64 2.17 -16.00 -26.30
CA THR A 64 1.50 -16.79 -25.26
C THR A 64 1.79 -18.29 -25.38
N LYS A 65 1.68 -18.88 -26.57
CA LYS A 65 1.93 -20.31 -26.79
C LYS A 65 3.41 -20.66 -26.53
N GLU A 66 4.31 -19.89 -27.12
CA GLU A 66 5.75 -20.09 -26.97
C GLU A 66 6.21 -19.91 -25.53
N THR A 67 5.62 -18.97 -24.80
CA THR A 67 5.89 -18.79 -23.37
C THR A 67 5.43 -20.00 -22.55
N TRP A 68 4.26 -20.57 -22.83
CA TRP A 68 3.83 -21.82 -22.22
C TRP A 68 4.79 -22.98 -22.48
N GLU A 69 5.21 -23.16 -23.73
CA GLU A 69 6.17 -24.20 -24.14
C GLU A 69 7.53 -23.98 -23.44
N LEU A 70 7.96 -22.73 -23.28
CA LEU A 70 9.16 -22.36 -22.55
C LEU A 70 9.07 -22.77 -21.07
N PHE A 71 7.97 -22.45 -20.40
CA PHE A 71 7.78 -22.83 -18.99
C PHE A 71 7.65 -24.34 -18.81
N GLU A 72 7.04 -25.05 -19.77
CA GLU A 72 6.99 -26.51 -19.78
C GLU A 72 8.39 -27.13 -19.96
N LYS A 73 9.22 -26.59 -20.86
CA LYS A 73 10.61 -27.01 -21.08
C LYS A 73 11.44 -26.99 -19.79
N TYR A 74 11.24 -26.00 -18.95
CA TYR A 74 11.97 -25.82 -17.68
C TYR A 74 11.22 -26.38 -16.45
N GLY A 75 10.13 -27.11 -16.65
CA GLY A 75 9.35 -27.73 -15.56
C GLY A 75 8.66 -26.72 -14.64
N GLN A 76 8.36 -25.50 -15.13
CA GLN A 76 7.71 -24.42 -14.37
C GLN A 76 6.26 -24.17 -14.79
N LYS A 77 5.69 -24.99 -15.65
CA LYS A 77 4.32 -24.81 -16.17
C LYS A 77 3.26 -24.82 -15.07
N GLU A 78 3.36 -25.78 -14.15
CA GLU A 78 2.43 -25.88 -13.01
C GLU A 78 2.55 -24.68 -12.06
N TYR A 79 3.75 -24.18 -11.89
CA TYR A 79 3.98 -22.98 -11.09
C TYR A 79 3.40 -21.72 -11.73
N LEU A 80 3.56 -21.57 -13.05
CA LEU A 80 2.92 -20.48 -13.79
C LEU A 80 1.38 -20.55 -13.68
N GLU A 81 0.80 -21.74 -13.70
CA GLU A 81 -0.65 -21.91 -13.51
C GLU A 81 -1.06 -21.55 -12.07
N GLU A 82 -0.28 -21.91 -11.05
CA GLU A 82 -0.49 -21.50 -9.65
C GLU A 82 -0.53 -19.96 -9.54
N VAL A 83 0.39 -19.25 -10.20
CA VAL A 83 0.38 -17.78 -10.25
C VAL A 83 -0.85 -17.22 -10.97
N LEU A 84 -1.25 -17.85 -12.06
CA LEU A 84 -2.48 -17.45 -12.78
C LEU A 84 -3.74 -17.66 -11.94
N ASP A 85 -3.77 -18.67 -11.08
CA ASP A 85 -4.90 -18.89 -10.17
C ASP A 85 -5.01 -17.78 -9.13
N LEU A 86 -3.89 -17.24 -8.66
CA LEU A 86 -3.88 -16.04 -7.79
C LEU A 86 -4.46 -14.82 -8.52
N LEU A 87 -4.06 -14.61 -9.78
CA LEU A 87 -4.61 -13.51 -10.59
C LEU A 87 -6.12 -13.65 -10.80
N ARG A 88 -6.60 -14.86 -11.09
CA ARG A 88 -8.03 -15.17 -11.26
C ARG A 88 -8.81 -14.89 -9.99
N ALA A 89 -8.33 -15.40 -8.86
CA ALA A 89 -8.98 -15.25 -7.56
C ALA A 89 -9.15 -13.78 -7.15
N GLY A 90 -8.11 -12.96 -7.35
CA GLY A 90 -8.11 -11.54 -7.00
C GLY A 90 -8.61 -10.60 -8.12
N LYS A 91 -8.97 -11.11 -9.29
CA LYS A 91 -9.32 -10.32 -10.49
C LYS A 91 -8.21 -9.33 -10.88
N HIS A 92 -6.95 -9.72 -10.67
CA HIS A 92 -5.81 -8.89 -11.01
C HIS A 92 -5.63 -8.76 -12.51
N PHE A 93 -5.19 -7.60 -12.97
CA PHE A 93 -4.88 -7.35 -14.37
C PHE A 93 -3.65 -8.11 -14.83
N GLY A 94 -2.59 -8.16 -14.00
CA GLY A 94 -1.38 -8.89 -14.37
C GLY A 94 -0.17 -8.64 -13.50
N ILE A 95 0.96 -9.13 -14.00
CA ILE A 95 2.29 -8.91 -13.41
C ILE A 95 3.25 -8.55 -14.54
N ASP A 96 3.98 -7.43 -14.39
CA ASP A 96 5.14 -7.11 -15.22
C ASP A 96 6.42 -7.49 -14.48
N ILE A 97 7.24 -8.28 -15.12
CA ILE A 97 8.46 -8.85 -14.56
C ILE A 97 9.65 -8.29 -15.32
N TYR A 98 10.64 -7.79 -14.60
CA TYR A 98 11.92 -7.34 -15.11
C TYR A 98 13.02 -8.06 -14.34
N TYR A 99 13.94 -8.69 -15.06
CA TYR A 99 15.01 -9.49 -14.49
C TYR A 99 16.37 -8.92 -14.85
N TYR A 100 17.13 -8.52 -13.84
CA TYR A 100 18.49 -8.04 -14.03
C TYR A 100 19.48 -9.11 -13.62
N ALA A 101 19.95 -9.89 -14.61
CA ALA A 101 20.75 -11.08 -14.38
C ALA A 101 22.12 -10.78 -13.72
N LYS A 102 22.72 -9.63 -14.00
CA LYS A 102 24.02 -9.23 -13.44
C LYS A 102 24.05 -9.20 -11.92
N TYR A 103 22.95 -8.83 -11.27
CA TYR A 103 22.78 -8.77 -9.81
C TYR A 103 21.69 -9.69 -9.28
N ASP A 104 21.14 -10.58 -10.10
CA ASP A 104 19.96 -11.41 -9.81
C ASP A 104 18.75 -10.61 -9.24
N ILE A 105 18.60 -9.34 -9.65
CA ILE A 105 17.47 -8.53 -9.19
C ILE A 105 16.20 -8.96 -9.89
N ARG A 106 15.18 -9.29 -9.09
CA ARG A 106 13.88 -9.77 -9.54
C ARG A 106 12.83 -8.73 -9.22
N TYR A 107 12.47 -7.92 -10.21
CA TYR A 107 11.46 -6.87 -10.07
C TYR A 107 10.12 -7.38 -10.62
N MET A 108 9.05 -7.20 -9.84
CA MET A 108 7.68 -7.51 -10.26
C MET A 108 6.77 -6.33 -9.95
N MET A 109 6.07 -5.81 -10.95
CA MET A 109 4.97 -4.89 -10.78
C MET A 109 3.66 -5.67 -10.78
N ASN A 110 3.05 -5.79 -9.61
CA ASN A 110 1.81 -6.53 -9.39
C ASN A 110 0.63 -5.58 -9.61
N GLU A 111 -0.04 -5.72 -10.75
CA GLU A 111 -1.07 -4.81 -11.23
C GLU A 111 -2.48 -5.36 -10.92
N HIS A 112 -3.24 -4.62 -10.11
CA HIS A 112 -4.61 -5.04 -9.82
C HIS A 112 -5.60 -4.50 -10.86
N SER A 113 -5.66 -3.19 -11.07
CA SER A 113 -6.59 -2.57 -12.01
C SER A 113 -6.00 -1.31 -12.63
N ARG A 114 -6.18 -1.17 -13.94
CA ARG A 114 -5.83 0.03 -14.70
C ARG A 114 -7.02 0.97 -14.95
N LYS A 115 -8.24 0.54 -14.58
CA LYS A 115 -9.49 1.18 -15.03
C LYS A 115 -9.53 2.69 -14.79
N LEU A 116 -9.27 3.13 -13.57
CA LEU A 116 -9.32 4.56 -13.24
C LEU A 116 -8.19 5.36 -13.89
N GLY A 117 -6.99 4.77 -13.99
CA GLY A 117 -5.85 5.41 -14.63
C GLY A 117 -6.02 5.57 -16.16
N LEU A 118 -6.71 4.65 -16.82
CA LEU A 118 -7.00 4.74 -18.26
C LEU A 118 -8.00 5.85 -18.59
N LEU A 119 -8.84 6.26 -17.64
CA LEU A 119 -9.77 7.37 -17.80
C LEU A 119 -9.08 8.73 -17.66
N ASN A 120 -7.86 8.75 -17.17
CA ASN A 120 -7.07 9.92 -16.90
C ASN A 120 -5.96 10.07 -17.96
N LYS A 121 -5.63 11.32 -18.29
CA LYS A 121 -4.53 11.66 -19.22
C LYS A 121 -3.21 11.94 -18.49
N SER A 122 -3.11 11.64 -17.19
CA SER A 122 -1.88 11.81 -16.39
C SER A 122 -0.76 10.87 -16.84
N HIS A 123 0.44 11.09 -16.33
CA HIS A 123 1.62 10.34 -16.71
C HIS A 123 1.56 8.86 -16.24
N ALA A 124 1.22 8.63 -14.96
CA ALA A 124 1.05 7.28 -14.42
C ALA A 124 -0.36 6.73 -14.63
N ILE A 125 -0.47 5.42 -14.82
CA ILE A 125 -1.75 4.70 -14.96
C ILE A 125 -2.21 4.16 -13.60
N MET A 126 -1.26 3.68 -12.80
CA MET A 126 -1.51 3.11 -11.47
C MET A 126 -0.63 3.80 -10.44
N ALA A 127 -1.00 3.66 -9.18
CA ALA A 127 -0.19 4.11 -8.07
C ALA A 127 -0.10 3.03 -6.99
N GLY A 128 1.08 2.91 -6.41
CA GLY A 128 1.39 1.97 -5.34
C GLY A 128 2.65 2.35 -4.59
N GLY A 129 3.30 1.38 -3.98
CA GLY A 129 4.60 1.52 -3.35
C GLY A 129 5.54 0.43 -3.81
N ILE A 130 6.81 0.53 -3.44
CA ILE A 130 7.81 -0.48 -3.73
C ILE A 130 8.28 -1.12 -2.42
N ARG A 131 8.26 -2.47 -2.37
CA ARG A 131 8.67 -3.27 -1.23
C ARG A 131 9.83 -4.19 -1.60
N ARG A 132 10.85 -4.25 -0.74
CA ARG A 132 11.97 -5.16 -0.94
C ARG A 132 11.79 -6.43 -0.10
N HIS A 133 12.06 -7.56 -0.73
CA HIS A 133 12.04 -8.90 -0.15
C HIS A 133 13.43 -9.54 -0.17
N SER A 134 13.68 -10.45 0.76
CA SER A 134 14.89 -11.26 0.83
C SER A 134 14.79 -12.46 -0.12
N TYR A 135 15.93 -13.00 -0.55
CA TYR A 135 15.97 -14.28 -1.29
C TYR A 135 15.53 -15.48 -0.47
N ASP A 136 15.50 -15.36 0.85
CA ASP A 136 15.02 -16.42 1.75
C ASP A 136 13.50 -16.54 1.76
N GLU A 137 12.79 -15.53 1.29
CA GLU A 137 11.33 -15.56 1.18
C GLU A 137 10.90 -16.38 -0.05
N PRO A 138 9.95 -17.33 0.09
CA PRO A 138 9.40 -18.05 -1.04
C PRO A 138 8.82 -17.09 -2.08
N GLU A 139 9.17 -17.27 -3.36
CA GLU A 139 8.71 -16.37 -4.44
C GLU A 139 7.17 -16.27 -4.51
N ILE A 140 6.46 -17.36 -4.21
CA ILE A 140 5.00 -17.34 -4.21
C ILE A 140 4.44 -16.40 -3.12
N ASP A 141 5.09 -16.32 -1.96
CA ASP A 141 4.67 -15.43 -0.88
C ASP A 141 4.93 -13.97 -1.25
N VAL A 142 6.04 -13.68 -1.96
CA VAL A 142 6.33 -12.35 -2.51
C VAL A 142 5.25 -11.94 -3.54
N ILE A 143 4.83 -12.86 -4.40
CA ILE A 143 3.76 -12.62 -5.38
C ILE A 143 2.42 -12.37 -4.67
N ILE A 144 2.07 -13.18 -3.69
CA ILE A 144 0.83 -13.03 -2.90
C ILE A 144 0.82 -11.67 -2.19
N ASP A 145 1.93 -11.29 -1.55
CA ASP A 145 2.05 -9.98 -0.89
C ASP A 145 1.86 -8.83 -1.90
N GLY A 146 2.56 -8.89 -3.03
CA GLY A 146 2.46 -7.87 -4.08
C GLY A 146 1.05 -7.74 -4.66
N LEU A 147 0.38 -8.86 -4.95
CA LEU A 147 -0.99 -8.86 -5.48
C LEU A 147 -1.98 -8.31 -4.45
N ASN A 148 -1.94 -8.76 -3.21
CA ASN A 148 -2.84 -8.27 -2.15
C ASN A 148 -2.66 -6.77 -1.91
N LEU A 149 -1.43 -6.29 -1.87
CA LEU A 149 -1.13 -4.86 -1.72
C LEU A 149 -1.55 -4.06 -2.95
N GLY A 150 -1.35 -4.58 -4.16
CA GLY A 150 -1.82 -3.95 -5.40
C GLY A 150 -3.33 -3.77 -5.42
N ARG A 151 -4.10 -4.76 -4.93
CA ARG A 151 -5.54 -4.66 -4.74
C ARG A 151 -5.90 -3.60 -3.70
N GLY A 152 -5.23 -3.61 -2.55
CA GLY A 152 -5.41 -2.59 -1.52
C GLY A 152 -5.13 -1.17 -2.03
N MET A 153 -4.14 -1.02 -2.91
CA MET A 153 -3.85 0.27 -3.54
C MET A 153 -4.96 0.74 -4.48
N SER A 154 -5.62 -0.15 -5.24
CA SER A 154 -6.82 0.25 -6.00
C SER A 154 -7.90 0.84 -5.11
N PHE A 155 -8.16 0.23 -3.95
CA PHE A 155 -9.13 0.73 -2.98
C PHE A 155 -8.70 2.05 -2.35
N LYS A 156 -7.43 2.18 -1.98
CA LYS A 156 -6.89 3.44 -1.44
C LYS A 156 -6.95 4.57 -2.47
N ASN A 157 -6.67 4.31 -3.73
CA ASN A 157 -6.77 5.33 -4.78
C ASN A 157 -8.22 5.77 -4.98
N ILE A 158 -9.19 4.86 -4.88
CA ILE A 158 -10.62 5.22 -4.89
C ILE A 158 -10.96 6.08 -3.66
N ALA A 159 -10.55 5.65 -2.47
CA ALA A 159 -10.78 6.40 -1.24
C ALA A 159 -10.09 7.79 -1.25
N GLY A 160 -8.95 7.91 -1.92
CA GLY A 160 -8.25 9.18 -2.13
C GLY A 160 -8.83 10.05 -3.24
N HIS A 161 -9.87 9.62 -3.94
CA HIS A 161 -10.42 10.25 -5.15
C HIS A 161 -9.34 10.49 -6.22
N LEU A 162 -8.40 9.55 -6.33
CA LEU A 162 -7.23 9.68 -7.19
C LEU A 162 -7.47 9.03 -8.56
N PRO A 163 -6.93 9.63 -9.63
CA PRO A 163 -7.11 9.14 -10.99
C PRO A 163 -6.14 7.99 -11.33
N PHE A 164 -5.94 7.05 -10.42
CA PHE A 164 -5.04 5.91 -10.59
C PHE A 164 -5.75 4.59 -10.36
N GLY A 165 -5.36 3.58 -11.12
CA GLY A 165 -5.53 2.19 -10.71
C GLY A 165 -4.60 1.81 -9.57
N GLY A 166 -4.55 0.55 -9.18
CA GLY A 166 -3.71 0.08 -8.08
C GLY A 166 -2.66 -0.93 -8.52
N CYS A 167 -1.46 -0.76 -8.03
CA CYS A 167 -0.35 -1.68 -8.23
C CYS A 167 0.53 -1.79 -6.97
N LYS A 168 1.48 -2.71 -6.99
CA LYS A 168 2.53 -2.84 -5.99
C LYS A 168 3.79 -3.41 -6.64
N ALA A 169 4.89 -2.68 -6.55
CA ALA A 169 6.19 -3.21 -6.91
C ALA A 169 6.75 -4.08 -5.77
N THR A 170 7.25 -5.25 -6.11
CA THR A 170 8.04 -6.10 -5.24
C THR A 170 9.41 -6.33 -5.89
N VAL A 171 10.46 -6.21 -5.09
CA VAL A 171 11.83 -6.41 -5.56
C VAL A 171 12.53 -7.39 -4.64
N THR A 172 12.95 -8.53 -5.19
CA THR A 172 13.81 -9.47 -4.46
C THR A 172 15.26 -9.16 -4.81
N MET A 173 16.02 -8.76 -3.80
CA MET A 173 17.44 -8.40 -3.91
C MET A 173 18.09 -8.37 -2.53
N ASP A 174 19.43 -8.36 -2.51
CA ASP A 174 20.21 -8.08 -1.30
C ASP A 174 19.90 -6.68 -0.73
N PRO A 175 20.41 -6.32 0.47
CA PRO A 175 20.21 -4.99 1.02
C PRO A 175 20.46 -3.89 0.00
N LEU A 176 19.56 -2.91 -0.02
CA LEU A 176 19.60 -1.81 -0.96
C LEU A 176 20.80 -0.90 -0.66
N ASP A 177 21.63 -0.69 -1.68
CA ASP A 177 22.68 0.32 -1.68
C ASP A 177 22.21 1.51 -2.55
N LEU A 178 21.85 2.62 -1.90
CA LEU A 178 21.38 3.84 -2.57
C LEU A 178 22.49 4.54 -3.37
N ASP A 179 23.77 4.22 -3.10
CA ASP A 179 24.90 4.75 -3.84
C ASP A 179 25.25 3.91 -5.08
N ASN A 180 24.66 2.71 -5.18
CA ASN A 180 24.83 1.88 -6.37
C ASN A 180 23.94 2.39 -7.52
N MET A 181 24.52 3.26 -8.35
CA MET A 181 23.82 3.94 -9.44
C MET A 181 23.27 2.98 -10.49
N GLU A 182 23.91 1.82 -10.68
CA GLU A 182 23.45 0.83 -11.66
C GLU A 182 22.16 0.13 -11.20
N ILE A 183 22.07 -0.24 -9.92
CA ILE A 183 20.87 -0.80 -9.33
C ILE A 183 19.74 0.24 -9.31
N MET A 184 20.04 1.47 -8.92
CA MET A 184 19.06 2.56 -8.92
C MET A 184 18.53 2.84 -10.33
N GLY A 185 19.40 2.87 -11.32
CA GLY A 185 19.02 3.04 -12.72
C GLY A 185 18.11 1.91 -13.24
N PHE A 186 18.42 0.65 -12.89
CA PHE A 186 17.57 -0.48 -13.27
C PHE A 186 16.18 -0.40 -12.62
N ILE A 187 16.11 -0.09 -11.33
CA ILE A 187 14.81 0.04 -10.64
C ILE A 187 13.98 1.17 -11.26
N ALA A 188 14.62 2.30 -11.56
CA ALA A 188 13.96 3.42 -12.23
C ALA A 188 13.46 3.04 -13.63
N PHE A 189 14.29 2.34 -14.42
CA PHE A 189 13.90 1.84 -15.75
C PHE A 189 12.68 0.91 -15.68
N ALA A 190 12.68 -0.06 -14.76
CA ALA A 190 11.57 -0.99 -14.58
C ALA A 190 10.29 -0.25 -14.20
N LEU A 191 10.36 0.71 -13.27
CA LEU A 191 9.24 1.54 -12.85
C LEU A 191 8.70 2.40 -14.00
N ASP A 192 9.58 3.11 -14.71
CA ASP A 192 9.17 3.99 -15.80
C ASP A 192 8.56 3.19 -16.97
N SER A 193 9.06 1.98 -17.22
CA SER A 193 8.51 1.07 -18.23
C SER A 193 7.08 0.59 -17.89
N CYS A 194 6.77 0.42 -16.61
CA CYS A 194 5.40 0.09 -16.15
C CYS A 194 4.45 1.31 -16.22
N ARG A 195 4.98 2.54 -16.22
CA ARG A 195 4.24 3.80 -16.17
C ARG A 195 3.38 3.92 -14.91
N ASP A 196 3.96 3.63 -13.76
CA ASP A 196 3.30 3.63 -12.47
C ASP A 196 3.99 4.59 -11.50
N MET A 197 3.19 5.30 -10.70
CA MET A 197 3.69 6.10 -9.60
C MET A 197 3.95 5.20 -8.39
N THR A 198 5.09 5.38 -7.74
CA THR A 198 5.42 4.63 -6.53
C THR A 198 6.06 5.52 -5.46
N GLY A 199 6.13 5.00 -4.26
CA GLY A 199 6.86 5.58 -3.14
C GLY A 199 7.48 4.49 -2.28
N PRO A 200 8.39 4.82 -1.36
CA PRO A 200 9.00 3.87 -0.45
C PRO A 200 7.96 3.13 0.40
N ASP A 201 8.20 1.84 0.60
CA ASP A 201 7.45 0.99 1.51
C ASP A 201 8.44 0.10 2.30
N MET A 202 7.99 -0.99 2.87
CA MET A 202 8.80 -1.83 3.75
C MET A 202 10.13 -2.25 3.10
N ASN A 203 11.20 -2.11 3.87
CA ASN A 203 12.59 -2.40 3.48
C ASN A 203 13.17 -1.48 2.36
N PHE A 204 12.48 -0.41 2.00
CA PHE A 204 13.04 0.70 1.25
C PHE A 204 13.03 1.96 2.12
N PRO A 205 14.15 2.68 2.27
CA PRO A 205 14.18 3.92 3.03
C PRO A 205 13.46 5.05 2.29
N THR A 206 12.90 6.00 3.05
CA THR A 206 12.18 7.16 2.48
C THR A 206 13.07 8.04 1.62
N GLU A 207 14.36 8.10 1.95
CA GLU A 207 15.42 8.80 1.21
C GLU A 207 15.57 8.29 -0.23
N MET A 208 15.07 7.10 -0.52
CA MET A 208 15.07 6.57 -1.89
C MET A 208 14.33 7.50 -2.87
N SER A 209 13.24 8.12 -2.45
CA SER A 209 12.51 9.08 -3.30
C SER A 209 13.37 10.29 -3.64
N ASP A 210 14.13 10.82 -2.68
CA ASP A 210 15.05 11.95 -2.91
C ASP A 210 16.21 11.55 -3.85
N VAL A 211 16.76 10.33 -3.69
CA VAL A 211 17.81 9.82 -4.57
C VAL A 211 17.29 9.67 -6.00
N MET A 212 16.11 9.06 -6.17
CA MET A 212 15.54 8.80 -7.49
C MET A 212 15.16 10.10 -8.22
N SER A 213 14.50 11.02 -7.53
CA SER A 213 14.10 12.32 -8.09
C SER A 213 15.29 13.26 -8.23
N GLY A 214 16.13 13.39 -7.22
CA GLY A 214 17.26 14.33 -7.18
C GLY A 214 18.37 14.01 -8.18
N LYS A 215 18.60 12.73 -8.47
CA LYS A 215 19.54 12.29 -9.52
C LYS A 215 18.87 12.19 -10.90
N GLY A 216 17.58 12.44 -11.02
CA GLY A 216 16.85 12.41 -12.29
C GLY A 216 16.62 11.00 -12.85
N TYR A 217 16.69 9.96 -12.02
CA TYR A 217 16.48 8.59 -12.47
C TYR A 217 15.02 8.38 -12.92
N SER A 218 14.07 8.75 -12.08
CA SER A 218 12.64 8.61 -12.39
C SER A 218 11.84 9.78 -11.83
N LEU A 219 10.81 10.23 -12.56
CA LEU A 219 9.80 11.17 -12.07
C LEU A 219 8.61 10.47 -11.39
N ASN A 220 8.63 9.15 -11.34
CA ASN A 220 7.53 8.34 -10.82
C ASN A 220 7.72 7.95 -9.34
N PHE A 221 8.78 8.40 -8.68
CA PHE A 221 8.98 8.27 -7.24
C PHE A 221 8.51 9.52 -6.49
N THR A 222 7.77 9.30 -5.39
CA THR A 222 7.18 10.36 -4.54
C THR A 222 7.29 9.99 -3.06
N GLY A 223 6.94 10.94 -2.18
CA GLY A 223 6.82 10.70 -0.74
C GLY A 223 8.16 10.71 0.01
N GLY A 224 9.14 11.43 -0.50
CA GLY A 224 10.43 11.64 0.17
C GLY A 224 10.36 12.71 1.27
N PRO A 225 11.31 12.68 2.23
CA PRO A 225 11.31 13.61 3.36
C PRO A 225 11.58 15.06 2.96
N HIS A 226 12.22 15.29 1.82
CA HIS A 226 12.59 16.64 1.33
C HIS A 226 11.68 17.17 0.22
N THR A 227 10.52 16.54 0.03
CA THR A 227 9.51 17.01 -0.94
C THR A 227 8.70 18.19 -0.37
N LYS A 228 8.00 18.96 -1.23
CA LYS A 228 7.17 20.09 -0.78
C LYS A 228 6.01 19.67 0.12
N THR A 229 5.50 18.47 -0.09
CA THR A 229 4.42 17.90 0.73
C THR A 229 4.93 17.30 2.05
N GLY A 230 6.21 16.96 2.11
CA GLY A 230 6.84 16.31 3.25
C GLY A 230 6.49 14.83 3.38
N GLU A 231 6.78 14.27 4.55
CA GLU A 231 6.55 12.85 4.84
C GLU A 231 5.06 12.51 4.89
N THR A 232 4.72 11.29 4.49
CA THR A 232 3.35 10.79 4.40
C THR A 232 2.68 10.50 5.76
N GLY A 233 3.47 10.39 6.84
CA GLY A 233 2.98 10.04 8.18
C GLY A 233 2.04 11.08 8.78
N LYS A 234 2.42 12.34 8.71
CA LYS A 234 1.63 13.45 9.27
C LYS A 234 0.25 13.61 8.61
N PRO A 235 0.12 13.70 7.26
CA PRO A 235 -1.19 13.77 6.64
C PRO A 235 -2.01 12.49 6.87
N THR A 236 -1.38 11.31 6.97
CA THR A 236 -2.10 10.07 7.31
C THR A 236 -2.76 10.16 8.68
N ALA A 237 -2.03 10.59 9.71
CA ALA A 237 -2.57 10.78 11.05
C ALA A 237 -3.73 11.78 11.05
N TYR A 238 -3.57 12.89 10.33
CA TYR A 238 -4.61 13.91 10.21
C TYR A 238 -5.87 13.37 9.55
N GLY A 239 -5.75 12.61 8.45
CA GLY A 239 -6.88 11.97 7.79
C GLY A 239 -7.62 10.97 8.68
N VAL A 240 -6.90 10.14 9.43
CA VAL A 240 -7.48 9.22 10.42
C VAL A 240 -8.22 9.99 11.52
N TYR A 241 -7.62 11.07 12.05
CA TYR A 241 -8.23 11.90 13.07
C TYR A 241 -9.52 12.57 12.57
N LEU A 242 -9.53 13.14 11.37
CA LEU A 242 -10.73 13.73 10.78
C LEU A 242 -11.85 12.70 10.60
N SER A 243 -11.50 11.49 10.17
CA SER A 243 -12.46 10.39 10.03
C SER A 243 -13.03 9.92 11.37
N LEU A 244 -12.20 9.89 12.43
CA LEU A 244 -12.64 9.62 13.79
C LEU A 244 -13.65 10.68 14.28
N LEU A 245 -13.40 11.96 14.01
CA LEU A 245 -14.32 13.04 14.37
C LEU A 245 -15.69 12.86 13.73
N GLU A 246 -15.75 12.42 12.48
CA GLU A 246 -17.01 12.12 11.80
C GLU A 246 -17.72 10.88 12.38
N ALA A 247 -16.94 9.86 12.77
CA ALA A 247 -17.51 8.69 13.45
C ALA A 247 -18.16 9.06 14.81
N ILE A 248 -17.51 9.93 15.56
CA ILE A 248 -18.07 10.44 16.82
C ILE A 248 -19.32 11.29 16.54
N ASN A 249 -19.25 12.17 15.54
CA ASN A 249 -20.39 12.99 15.11
C ASN A 249 -21.59 12.14 14.69
N PHE A 250 -21.36 11.08 13.93
CA PHE A 250 -22.39 10.14 13.49
C PHE A 250 -23.09 9.46 14.68
N LYS A 251 -22.34 9.05 15.70
CA LYS A 251 -22.87 8.30 16.85
C LYS A 251 -23.42 9.19 17.98
N GLU A 252 -22.81 10.34 18.20
CA GLU A 252 -23.07 11.21 19.36
C GLU A 252 -23.60 12.62 18.99
N GLY A 253 -23.60 12.99 17.71
CA GLY A 253 -24.04 14.32 17.24
C GLY A 253 -23.04 15.44 17.56
N VAL A 254 -21.81 15.10 17.93
CA VAL A 254 -20.76 16.05 18.32
C VAL A 254 -19.44 15.67 17.62
N ARG A 255 -18.84 16.61 16.90
CA ARG A 255 -17.58 16.42 16.18
C ARG A 255 -16.37 16.77 17.06
N SER A 256 -16.14 16.01 18.14
CA SER A 256 -15.10 16.30 19.11
C SER A 256 -14.65 15.07 19.90
N VAL A 257 -13.35 14.96 20.17
CA VAL A 257 -12.76 13.99 21.10
C VAL A 257 -12.66 14.53 22.53
N LYS A 258 -13.06 15.76 22.78
CA LYS A 258 -12.89 16.44 24.08
C LYS A 258 -13.53 15.65 25.21
N GLY A 259 -12.75 15.40 26.26
CA GLY A 259 -13.17 14.69 27.47
C GLY A 259 -13.24 13.16 27.31
N LYS A 260 -12.97 12.61 26.11
CA LYS A 260 -12.91 11.15 25.89
C LYS A 260 -11.57 10.59 26.37
N THR A 261 -11.56 9.29 26.63
CA THR A 261 -10.33 8.53 26.88
C THR A 261 -9.87 7.82 25.62
N ALA A 262 -8.56 7.71 25.42
CA ALA A 262 -8.01 7.06 24.23
C ALA A 262 -6.86 6.10 24.57
N ALA A 263 -6.70 5.06 23.76
CA ALA A 263 -5.54 4.16 23.75
C ALA A 263 -4.89 4.17 22.37
N LEU A 264 -3.58 4.34 22.30
CA LEU A 264 -2.79 4.44 21.08
C LEU A 264 -1.73 3.35 21.08
N MET A 265 -1.74 2.49 20.04
CA MET A 265 -0.75 1.45 19.82
C MET A 265 0.22 1.85 18.72
N GLY A 266 1.49 2.06 19.08
CA GLY A 266 2.55 2.45 18.15
C GLY A 266 2.78 3.97 18.14
N LEU A 267 4.05 4.38 18.24
CA LEU A 267 4.53 5.76 18.24
C LEU A 267 5.53 6.01 17.09
N GLY A 268 5.31 5.30 15.96
CA GLY A 268 6.05 5.51 14.73
C GLY A 268 5.61 6.78 13.98
N ALA A 269 5.96 6.87 12.68
CA ALA A 269 5.72 8.04 11.83
C ALA A 269 4.26 8.53 11.79
N VAL A 270 3.28 7.66 11.96
CA VAL A 270 1.86 8.05 12.00
C VAL A 270 1.36 8.18 13.44
N GLY A 271 1.69 7.19 14.30
CA GLY A 271 1.16 7.15 15.66
C GLY A 271 1.56 8.36 16.51
N TRP A 272 2.77 8.90 16.31
CA TRP A 272 3.22 10.13 16.97
C TRP A 272 2.23 11.28 16.72
N TYR A 273 1.96 11.58 15.46
CA TYR A 273 1.04 12.67 15.09
C TYR A 273 -0.42 12.38 15.46
N MET A 274 -0.83 11.09 15.42
CA MET A 274 -2.17 10.71 15.89
C MET A 274 -2.32 10.98 17.40
N GLY A 275 -1.29 10.70 18.19
CA GLY A 275 -1.25 11.05 19.62
C GLY A 275 -1.36 12.56 19.84
N GLU A 276 -0.61 13.37 19.08
CA GLU A 276 -0.70 14.83 19.14
C GLU A 276 -2.11 15.32 18.83
N HIS A 277 -2.73 14.85 17.74
CA HIS A 277 -4.11 15.23 17.41
C HIS A 277 -5.14 14.87 18.49
N LEU A 278 -4.98 13.71 19.15
CA LEU A 278 -5.85 13.31 20.26
C LEU A 278 -5.67 14.24 21.47
N LEU A 279 -4.43 14.57 21.84
CA LEU A 279 -4.11 15.46 22.96
C LEU A 279 -4.61 16.90 22.71
N GLU A 280 -4.30 17.45 21.53
CA GLU A 280 -4.74 18.80 21.12
C GLU A 280 -6.27 18.88 21.00
N GLY A 281 -6.91 17.78 20.56
CA GLY A 281 -8.37 17.64 20.51
C GLY A 281 -9.04 17.58 21.88
N GLY A 282 -8.26 17.43 22.95
CA GLY A 282 -8.71 17.51 24.34
C GLY A 282 -9.21 16.19 24.91
N VAL A 283 -8.64 15.04 24.50
CA VAL A 283 -8.88 13.79 25.25
C VAL A 283 -8.50 13.99 26.73
N SER A 284 -9.29 13.44 27.63
CA SER A 284 -9.06 13.57 29.07
C SER A 284 -7.88 12.72 29.55
N LYS A 285 -7.58 11.64 28.83
CA LYS A 285 -6.49 10.71 29.13
C LYS A 285 -6.10 9.95 27.87
N LEU A 286 -4.78 9.82 27.62
CA LEU A 286 -4.20 9.02 26.56
C LEU A 286 -3.33 7.90 27.13
N THR A 287 -3.66 6.64 26.87
CA THR A 287 -2.82 5.48 27.19
C THR A 287 -2.04 5.07 25.96
N ILE A 288 -0.72 5.04 26.03
CA ILE A 288 0.16 4.73 24.88
C ILE A 288 0.91 3.42 25.10
N ALA A 289 1.22 2.73 24.01
CA ALA A 289 2.10 1.57 24.00
C ALA A 289 2.95 1.52 22.73
N ASP A 290 4.22 1.20 22.88
CA ASP A 290 5.15 0.92 21.78
C ASP A 290 6.14 -0.16 22.22
N ILE A 291 6.67 -0.92 21.25
CA ILE A 291 7.73 -1.91 21.51
C ILE A 291 9.05 -1.26 21.90
N ASN A 292 9.24 0.01 21.56
CA ASN A 292 10.41 0.82 21.88
C ASN A 292 10.10 1.71 23.11
N PRO A 293 10.64 1.40 24.31
CA PRO A 293 10.40 2.19 25.51
C PRO A 293 10.90 3.64 25.39
N GLU A 294 11.95 3.89 24.60
CA GLU A 294 12.48 5.23 24.39
C GLU A 294 11.50 6.08 23.55
N ALA A 295 10.73 5.48 22.64
CA ALA A 295 9.67 6.20 21.94
C ALA A 295 8.55 6.64 22.89
N VAL A 296 8.15 5.74 23.81
CA VAL A 296 7.16 6.04 24.87
C VAL A 296 7.65 7.19 25.75
N LYS A 297 8.87 7.07 26.26
CA LYS A 297 9.47 8.12 27.10
C LYS A 297 9.55 9.45 26.37
N ARG A 298 10.06 9.47 25.15
CA ARG A 298 10.18 10.68 24.32
C ARG A 298 8.83 11.34 24.05
N PHE A 299 7.77 10.54 23.82
CA PHE A 299 6.43 11.07 23.59
C PHE A 299 5.89 11.74 24.86
N ILE A 300 6.03 11.12 26.03
CA ILE A 300 5.60 11.71 27.33
C ILE A 300 6.38 12.98 27.62
N ASP A 301 7.70 12.96 27.47
CA ASP A 301 8.57 14.11 27.73
C ASP A 301 8.26 15.31 26.80
N ALA A 302 7.83 15.04 25.56
CA ALA A 302 7.47 16.07 24.60
C ALA A 302 6.10 16.73 24.88
N HIS A 303 5.23 16.12 25.69
CA HIS A 303 3.86 16.58 25.93
C HIS A 303 3.58 16.81 27.41
N PRO A 304 4.35 17.70 28.12
CA PRO A 304 4.13 17.97 29.52
C PRO A 304 2.77 18.67 29.72
N GLY A 305 2.05 18.26 30.77
CA GLY A 305 0.75 18.88 31.13
C GLY A 305 -0.47 18.14 30.57
N TYR A 306 -0.27 17.12 29.74
CA TYR A 306 -1.33 16.20 29.36
C TYR A 306 -1.35 14.96 30.26
N GLU A 307 -2.52 14.34 30.44
CA GLU A 307 -2.64 13.09 31.19
C GLU A 307 -2.32 11.90 30.25
N ILE A 308 -1.07 11.42 30.30
CA ILE A 308 -0.56 10.35 29.48
C ILE A 308 -0.07 9.21 30.38
N ASP A 309 -0.64 8.03 30.22
CA ASP A 309 -0.17 6.78 30.82
C ASP A 309 0.47 5.89 29.74
N SER A 310 1.24 4.90 30.18
CA SER A 310 1.74 3.84 29.30
C SER A 310 1.36 2.48 29.83
N CYS A 311 1.20 1.51 28.93
CA CYS A 311 0.95 0.11 29.27
C CYS A 311 1.77 -0.84 28.36
N PRO A 312 1.88 -2.12 28.72
CA PRO A 312 2.45 -3.13 27.82
C PRO A 312 1.69 -3.22 26.49
N VAL A 313 2.40 -3.48 25.40
CA VAL A 313 1.80 -3.63 24.06
C VAL A 313 0.70 -4.71 24.03
N SER A 314 0.87 -5.77 24.82
CA SER A 314 -0.12 -6.85 24.92
C SER A 314 -1.44 -6.44 25.59
N GLU A 315 -1.48 -5.28 26.26
CA GLU A 315 -2.63 -4.81 27.03
C GLU A 315 -3.35 -3.63 26.39
N VAL A 316 -2.69 -2.91 25.46
CA VAL A 316 -3.23 -1.65 24.91
C VAL A 316 -4.54 -1.84 24.15
N LEU A 317 -4.73 -2.96 23.46
CA LEU A 317 -5.97 -3.26 22.75
C LEU A 317 -7.18 -3.45 23.68
N PHE A 318 -6.93 -3.83 24.94
CA PHE A 318 -7.97 -4.21 25.90
C PHE A 318 -8.24 -3.12 26.94
N GLN A 319 -7.66 -1.94 26.74
CA GLN A 319 -7.93 -0.79 27.62
C GLN A 319 -9.40 -0.40 27.58
N ASN A 320 -9.95 -0.04 28.74
CA ASN A 320 -11.30 0.49 28.82
C ASN A 320 -11.30 1.97 28.48
N VAL A 321 -11.51 2.29 27.19
CA VAL A 321 -11.41 3.63 26.64
C VAL A 321 -12.55 3.92 25.66
N ASP A 322 -12.77 5.19 25.34
CA ASP A 322 -13.70 5.56 24.27
C ASP A 322 -13.11 5.26 22.88
N ILE A 323 -11.83 5.57 22.70
CA ILE A 323 -11.14 5.52 21.39
C ILE A 323 -9.96 4.56 21.47
N LEU A 324 -9.90 3.60 20.56
CA LEU A 324 -8.75 2.76 20.31
C LEU A 324 -8.13 3.14 18.97
N SER A 325 -6.84 3.51 18.95
CA SER A 325 -6.12 3.93 17.75
C SER A 325 -4.91 3.03 17.49
N PRO A 326 -5.06 1.92 16.75
CA PRO A 326 -3.94 1.08 16.37
C PRO A 326 -3.16 1.72 15.20
N CYS A 327 -1.89 2.05 15.44
CA CYS A 327 -0.97 2.68 14.49
C CYS A 327 0.36 1.91 14.34
N ALA A 328 0.34 0.59 14.58
CA ALA A 328 1.52 -0.27 14.50
C ALA A 328 1.31 -1.41 13.50
N ILE A 329 1.38 -2.65 13.96
CA ILE A 329 1.24 -3.86 13.11
C ILE A 329 -0.23 -4.17 12.78
N GLY A 330 -0.44 -4.89 11.67
CA GLY A 330 -1.73 -5.48 11.31
C GLY A 330 -2.01 -6.83 11.98
N GLY A 331 -3.14 -7.46 11.61
CA GLY A 331 -3.52 -8.79 12.09
C GLY A 331 -3.86 -8.89 13.57
N ILE A 332 -4.24 -7.77 14.19
CA ILE A 332 -4.49 -7.67 15.64
C ILE A 332 -5.94 -8.00 16.03
N PHE A 333 -6.87 -7.86 15.08
CA PHE A 333 -8.29 -8.15 15.31
C PHE A 333 -8.62 -9.58 14.85
N THR A 334 -8.72 -10.46 15.82
CA THR A 334 -9.13 -11.86 15.69
C THR A 334 -10.46 -12.07 16.43
N ASP A 335 -11.13 -13.20 16.24
CA ASP A 335 -12.32 -13.54 17.02
C ASP A 335 -12.07 -13.40 18.54
N GLU A 336 -10.90 -13.87 18.99
CA GLU A 336 -10.53 -13.82 20.40
C GLU A 336 -10.25 -12.40 20.90
N SER A 337 -9.50 -11.60 20.15
CA SER A 337 -9.19 -10.22 20.55
C SER A 337 -10.43 -9.34 20.49
N ILE A 338 -11.26 -9.47 19.44
CA ILE A 338 -12.51 -8.73 19.29
C ILE A 338 -13.44 -8.97 20.49
N ALA A 339 -13.54 -10.22 20.95
CA ALA A 339 -14.36 -10.55 22.12
C ALA A 339 -13.96 -9.80 23.41
N LYS A 340 -12.70 -9.34 23.51
CA LYS A 340 -12.14 -8.65 24.70
C LYS A 340 -12.08 -7.14 24.54
N LEU A 341 -12.37 -6.57 23.36
CA LEU A 341 -12.34 -5.12 23.15
C LEU A 341 -13.30 -4.39 24.08
N ASN A 342 -12.87 -3.23 24.58
CA ASN A 342 -13.68 -2.40 25.46
C ASN A 342 -13.54 -0.92 25.08
N CYS A 343 -14.01 -0.57 23.88
CA CYS A 343 -13.98 0.76 23.31
C CYS A 343 -15.28 1.05 22.54
N LYS A 344 -15.45 2.30 22.11
CA LYS A 344 -16.59 2.74 21.29
C LYS A 344 -16.22 2.97 19.83
N TYR A 345 -14.96 3.34 19.59
CA TYR A 345 -14.44 3.71 18.29
C TYR A 345 -13.08 3.05 18.06
N ILE A 346 -12.86 2.50 16.86
CA ILE A 346 -11.57 2.01 16.40
C ILE A 346 -11.19 2.77 15.14
N TYR A 347 -10.23 3.68 15.25
CA TYR A 347 -9.68 4.47 14.15
C TYR A 347 -8.17 4.61 14.32
N GLY A 348 -7.42 3.96 13.45
CA GLY A 348 -5.97 3.94 13.44
C GLY A 348 -5.41 3.78 12.03
N SER A 349 -4.11 3.75 11.90
CA SER A 349 -3.42 3.70 10.61
C SER A 349 -2.82 2.34 10.27
N SER A 350 -2.91 1.34 11.15
CA SER A 350 -2.40 -0.01 10.89
C SER A 350 -3.03 -0.57 9.62
N ASN A 351 -2.22 -0.98 8.65
CA ASN A 351 -2.78 -1.69 7.50
C ASN A 351 -3.15 -3.13 7.90
N ASN A 352 -4.22 -3.65 7.28
CA ASN A 352 -4.69 -5.02 7.49
C ASN A 352 -4.91 -5.35 8.98
N GLY A 353 -5.59 -4.48 9.72
CA GLY A 353 -5.86 -4.66 11.16
C GLY A 353 -6.63 -5.93 11.47
N LEU A 354 -7.58 -6.33 10.61
CA LEU A 354 -8.32 -7.58 10.68
C LEU A 354 -7.41 -8.75 10.27
N LYS A 355 -7.32 -9.79 11.09
CA LYS A 355 -6.57 -11.01 10.77
C LYS A 355 -7.41 -11.93 9.89
N ALA A 356 -7.42 -11.65 8.61
CA ALA A 356 -8.23 -12.34 7.63
C ALA A 356 -7.38 -12.82 6.43
N SER A 357 -7.81 -13.91 5.82
CA SER A 357 -7.23 -14.47 4.59
C SER A 357 -8.04 -14.12 3.34
N SER A 358 -9.21 -13.52 3.51
CA SER A 358 -10.11 -13.12 2.42
C SER A 358 -10.94 -11.90 2.81
N GLN A 359 -11.53 -11.25 1.81
CA GLN A 359 -12.43 -10.12 2.03
C GLN A 359 -13.68 -10.51 2.82
N GLU A 360 -14.24 -11.69 2.55
CA GLU A 360 -15.41 -12.23 3.27
C GLU A 360 -15.10 -12.36 4.75
N GLU A 361 -13.89 -12.81 5.08
CA GLU A 361 -13.42 -12.92 6.45
C GLU A 361 -13.24 -11.55 7.10
N GLU A 362 -12.70 -10.55 6.38
CA GLU A 362 -12.63 -9.18 6.88
C GLU A 362 -14.01 -8.60 7.16
N ILE A 363 -14.97 -8.79 6.26
CA ILE A 363 -16.36 -8.35 6.45
C ILE A 363 -16.98 -9.04 7.67
N ARG A 364 -16.72 -10.34 7.86
CA ARG A 364 -17.19 -11.10 9.03
C ARG A 364 -16.63 -10.54 10.34
N LEU A 365 -15.31 -10.32 10.40
CA LEU A 365 -14.66 -9.78 11.60
C LEU A 365 -15.11 -8.33 11.88
N ALA A 366 -15.28 -7.49 10.84
CA ALA A 366 -15.84 -6.16 10.99
C ALA A 366 -17.26 -6.18 11.54
N LYS A 367 -18.06 -7.19 11.13
CA LYS A 367 -19.40 -7.39 11.69
C LYS A 367 -19.35 -7.80 13.16
N LEU A 368 -18.43 -8.65 13.58
CA LEU A 368 -18.25 -8.99 15.00
C LEU A 368 -17.88 -7.75 15.84
N ILE A 369 -17.06 -6.84 15.32
CA ILE A 369 -16.74 -5.56 15.97
C ILE A 369 -18.02 -4.71 16.10
N ALA A 370 -18.81 -4.59 15.03
CA ALA A 370 -20.05 -3.83 15.02
C ALA A 370 -21.12 -4.42 15.96
N ASP A 371 -21.23 -5.74 16.07
CA ASP A 371 -22.16 -6.44 16.97
C ASP A 371 -21.85 -6.17 18.46
N ARG A 372 -20.63 -5.72 18.78
CA ARG A 372 -20.26 -5.21 20.10
C ARG A 372 -20.58 -3.72 20.31
N GLY A 373 -21.22 -3.07 19.35
CA GLY A 373 -21.55 -1.65 19.38
C GLY A 373 -20.34 -0.74 19.12
N ILE A 374 -19.25 -1.28 18.62
CA ILE A 374 -18.01 -0.54 18.30
C ILE A 374 -18.10 -0.04 16.85
N LEU A 375 -17.84 1.25 16.65
CA LEU A 375 -17.81 1.83 15.31
C LEU A 375 -16.41 1.67 14.71
N TYR A 376 -16.37 0.98 13.57
CA TYR A 376 -15.15 0.64 12.84
C TYR A 376 -15.39 0.70 11.32
N THR A 377 -14.42 1.22 10.61
CA THR A 377 -14.30 1.13 9.16
C THR A 377 -12.92 0.57 8.85
N VAL A 378 -12.79 -0.25 7.82
CA VAL A 378 -11.49 -0.81 7.42
C VAL A 378 -10.47 0.31 7.15
N GLU A 379 -9.24 0.09 7.56
CA GLU A 379 -8.21 1.15 7.69
C GLU A 379 -7.88 1.82 6.36
N TRP A 380 -7.84 1.07 5.26
CA TRP A 380 -7.49 1.62 3.96
C TRP A 380 -8.48 2.70 3.46
N TRP A 381 -9.69 2.79 4.05
CA TRP A 381 -10.64 3.85 3.75
C TRP A 381 -10.30 5.18 4.43
N HIS A 382 -9.72 5.13 5.61
CA HIS A 382 -9.43 6.35 6.38
C HIS A 382 -7.93 6.64 6.59
N ASN A 383 -7.01 5.72 6.21
CA ASN A 383 -5.56 5.96 6.28
C ASN A 383 -4.96 6.37 4.91
N THR A 384 -5.79 6.73 3.94
CA THR A 384 -5.35 6.99 2.55
C THR A 384 -4.68 8.34 2.34
N ALA A 385 -4.65 9.24 3.34
CA ALA A 385 -4.08 10.57 3.17
C ALA A 385 -2.58 10.58 2.82
N GLY A 386 -1.83 9.52 3.18
CA GLY A 386 -0.46 9.34 2.72
C GLY A 386 -0.36 9.09 1.21
N VAL A 387 -1.35 8.41 0.62
CA VAL A 387 -1.41 8.22 -0.83
C VAL A 387 -1.84 9.51 -1.53
N ILE A 388 -2.75 10.29 -0.92
CA ILE A 388 -3.12 11.64 -1.40
C ILE A 388 -1.88 12.55 -1.39
N CYS A 389 -1.00 12.42 -0.38
CA CYS A 389 0.26 13.17 -0.29
C CYS A 389 1.15 12.92 -1.51
N GLY A 390 1.45 11.66 -1.83
CA GLY A 390 2.25 11.32 -3.00
C GLY A 390 1.60 11.75 -4.31
N ALA A 391 0.28 11.63 -4.42
CA ALA A 391 -0.46 12.07 -5.60
C ALA A 391 -0.47 13.61 -5.75
N GLU A 392 -0.55 14.36 -4.65
CA GLU A 392 -0.48 15.82 -4.64
C GLU A 392 0.86 16.33 -5.18
N GLU A 393 1.94 15.72 -4.71
CA GLU A 393 3.27 15.97 -5.23
C GLU A 393 3.37 15.65 -6.72
N TYR A 394 2.98 14.42 -7.10
CA TYR A 394 3.15 13.90 -8.45
C TYR A 394 2.31 14.62 -9.51
N LEU A 395 1.04 14.89 -9.23
CA LEU A 395 0.08 15.41 -10.20
C LEU A 395 0.08 16.95 -10.28
N TYR A 396 0.40 17.63 -9.18
CA TYR A 396 0.11 19.05 -9.03
C TYR A 396 1.32 19.86 -8.56
N ASP A 397 2.48 19.23 -8.33
CA ASP A 397 3.64 19.88 -7.70
C ASP A 397 3.24 20.61 -6.41
N GLY A 398 2.28 20.03 -5.66
CA GLY A 398 1.63 20.62 -4.52
C GLY A 398 2.52 20.69 -3.29
N ASP A 399 2.08 21.46 -2.31
CA ASP A 399 2.74 21.66 -1.03
C ASP A 399 1.88 21.18 0.15
N ALA A 400 2.36 21.35 1.36
CA ALA A 400 1.65 20.95 2.57
C ALA A 400 0.30 21.68 2.75
N GLU A 401 0.15 22.92 2.26
CA GLU A 401 -1.11 23.66 2.37
C GLU A 401 -2.17 23.10 1.43
N SER A 402 -1.81 22.88 0.16
CA SER A 402 -2.71 22.28 -0.84
C SER A 402 -3.09 20.84 -0.47
N LEU A 403 -2.14 20.07 0.08
CA LEU A 403 -2.39 18.74 0.61
C LEU A 403 -3.41 18.76 1.76
N ASN A 404 -3.21 19.63 2.77
CA ASN A 404 -4.13 19.71 3.90
C ASN A 404 -5.56 20.05 3.45
N LYS A 405 -5.74 20.99 2.51
CA LYS A 405 -7.05 21.31 1.96
C LYS A 405 -7.73 20.10 1.32
N LYS A 406 -6.98 19.26 0.60
CA LYS A 406 -7.53 18.02 0.02
C LYS A 406 -7.89 16.99 1.10
N VAL A 407 -7.04 16.79 2.08
CA VAL A 407 -7.29 15.86 3.20
C VAL A 407 -8.55 16.29 3.96
N GLU A 408 -8.71 17.59 4.26
CA GLU A 408 -9.89 18.17 4.93
C GLU A 408 -11.17 18.04 4.09
N ALA A 409 -11.07 18.06 2.78
CA ALA A 409 -12.23 17.89 1.89
C ALA A 409 -12.62 16.39 1.75
N ILE A 410 -11.64 15.52 1.57
CA ILE A 410 -11.87 14.11 1.21
C ILE A 410 -12.18 13.24 2.44
N MET A 411 -11.37 13.33 3.49
CA MET A 411 -11.45 12.36 4.59
C MET A 411 -12.75 12.42 5.39
N PRO A 412 -13.27 13.62 5.77
CA PRO A 412 -14.58 13.70 6.40
C PRO A 412 -15.72 13.23 5.50
N ALA A 413 -15.69 13.61 4.22
CA ALA A 413 -16.72 13.20 3.25
C ALA A 413 -16.78 11.68 3.08
N ASN A 414 -15.62 11.02 2.98
CA ASN A 414 -15.52 9.57 2.92
C ASN A 414 -16.09 8.89 4.18
N ALA A 415 -15.72 9.39 5.35
CA ALA A 415 -16.23 8.85 6.61
C ALA A 415 -17.76 8.98 6.70
N GLN A 416 -18.29 10.16 6.38
CA GLN A 416 -19.74 10.40 6.33
C GLN A 416 -20.45 9.48 5.31
N GLN A 417 -19.88 9.32 4.11
CA GLN A 417 -20.42 8.43 3.09
C GLN A 417 -20.49 6.99 3.60
N ALA A 418 -19.38 6.45 4.10
CA ALA A 418 -19.32 5.07 4.58
C ALA A 418 -20.32 4.81 5.70
N LEU A 419 -20.40 5.72 6.68
CA LEU A 419 -21.28 5.57 7.83
C LEU A 419 -22.76 5.69 7.46
N ASN A 420 -23.13 6.71 6.68
CA ASN A 420 -24.52 6.99 6.33
C ASN A 420 -25.08 5.95 5.37
N GLU A 421 -24.33 5.56 4.35
CA GLU A 421 -24.81 4.58 3.36
C GLU A 421 -24.87 3.15 3.97
N ALA A 422 -23.89 2.78 4.80
CA ALA A 422 -23.94 1.52 5.52
C ALA A 422 -25.16 1.44 6.44
N ALA A 423 -25.46 2.52 7.16
CA ALA A 423 -26.65 2.58 8.04
C ALA A 423 -27.96 2.45 7.25
N LYS A 424 -28.08 3.09 6.09
CA LYS A 424 -29.25 2.96 5.20
C LYS A 424 -29.44 1.53 4.70
N LEU A 425 -28.35 0.83 4.43
CA LEU A 425 -28.38 -0.55 3.92
C LEU A 425 -28.46 -1.61 5.01
N GLY A 426 -28.27 -1.23 6.28
CA GLY A 426 -28.24 -2.17 7.41
C GLY A 426 -27.02 -3.11 7.40
N ILE A 427 -25.89 -2.64 6.86
CA ILE A 427 -24.61 -3.37 6.79
C ILE A 427 -23.51 -2.61 7.55
N THR A 428 -22.31 -3.19 7.67
CA THR A 428 -21.18 -2.48 8.30
C THR A 428 -20.56 -1.46 7.34
N PRO A 429 -19.91 -0.38 7.84
CA PRO A 429 -19.17 0.54 7.00
C PRO A 429 -18.08 -0.17 6.17
N THR A 430 -17.41 -1.16 6.74
CA THR A 430 -16.41 -2.00 6.04
C THR A 430 -17.01 -2.73 4.84
N GLU A 431 -18.18 -3.39 5.02
CA GLU A 431 -18.87 -4.07 3.93
C GLU A 431 -19.31 -3.09 2.84
N TYR A 432 -19.81 -1.92 3.23
CA TYR A 432 -20.21 -0.89 2.28
C TYR A 432 -19.04 -0.43 1.40
N VAL A 433 -17.90 -0.10 1.99
CA VAL A 433 -16.78 0.44 1.20
C VAL A 433 -16.16 -0.60 0.27
N TYR A 434 -16.18 -1.89 0.64
CA TYR A 434 -15.80 -2.97 -0.27
C TYR A 434 -16.74 -3.03 -1.47
N ARG A 435 -18.05 -3.09 -1.26
CA ARG A 435 -19.04 -3.11 -2.33
C ARG A 435 -18.92 -1.89 -3.24
N PHE A 436 -18.78 -0.70 -2.67
CA PHE A 436 -18.62 0.55 -3.41
C PHE A 436 -17.38 0.53 -4.31
N CYS A 437 -16.22 0.10 -3.80
CA CYS A 437 -15.00 0.01 -4.59
C CYS A 437 -15.08 -1.05 -5.68
N GLU A 438 -15.65 -2.22 -5.39
CA GLU A 438 -15.81 -3.29 -6.36
C GLU A 438 -16.76 -2.92 -7.49
N ASP A 439 -17.85 -2.23 -7.19
CA ASP A 439 -18.76 -1.70 -8.21
C ASP A 439 -18.03 -0.77 -9.18
N LEU A 440 -17.17 0.11 -8.67
CA LEU A 440 -16.36 1.00 -9.51
C LEU A 440 -15.31 0.26 -10.36
N LEU A 441 -14.72 -0.81 -9.81
CA LEU A 441 -13.61 -1.51 -10.48
C LEU A 441 -14.10 -2.56 -11.49
N TYR A 442 -15.19 -3.27 -11.20
CA TYR A 442 -15.55 -4.49 -11.93
C TYR A 442 -16.79 -4.36 -12.80
N GLN A 443 -17.57 -3.29 -12.67
CA GLN A 443 -18.65 -2.97 -13.61
C GLN A 443 -18.10 -2.22 -14.84
#